data_5d6685c686b7d6c4e8f8950329528d55
#
_entry.id   5d6685c686b7d6c4e8f8950329528d55
#
_cell.length_a   1.000
_cell.length_b   1.000
_cell.length_c   1.000
_cell.angle_alpha   90.00
_cell.angle_beta   90.00
_cell.angle_gamma   90.00
#
_symmetry.space_group_name_H-M   'P 1'
#
loop_
_entity.id
_entity.type
_entity.pdbx_description
1 polymer ?
#
loop_
_entity_poly.entity_id
_entity_poly.type
_entity_poly.pdbx_seq_one_letter_code
_entity_poly.pdbx_strand_id
1 'polypeptide(L)'
;MTAALAAMVLAVGLGGCASGSSAGSCAVKTIDLGDSALHPGGSVRLHVDRMWQTCEDTGGTPRAAEDVTVSVTPAAGGREVVIGHPVPAGESFVVSGSFDLPADLPVGDAVLAVRAHGGDETSAELPIVIAEAP
;
A
#
# COMPACT_ATOMS: atom_id res chain seq x y z
N MET A 1 -38.06 -60.29 -0.62
CA MET A 1 -37.56 -59.42 0.47
C MET A 1 -36.32 -58.66 -0.07
N THR A 2 -36.57 -57.51 -0.61
CA THR A 2 -35.53 -56.64 -1.19
C THR A 2 -35.55 -55.31 -0.49
N ALA A 3 -34.56 -55.05 0.35
CA ALA A 3 -34.39 -53.77 1.05
C ALA A 3 -33.69 -52.80 0.14
N ALA A 4 -34.33 -51.70 -0.21
CA ALA A 4 -33.77 -50.60 -0.93
C ALA A 4 -33.10 -49.63 0.06
N LEU A 5 -31.78 -49.48 -0.07
CA LEU A 5 -31.01 -48.44 0.63
C LEU A 5 -31.04 -47.16 -0.22
N ALA A 6 -31.72 -46.14 0.30
CA ALA A 6 -31.68 -44.80 -0.25
C ALA A 6 -30.42 -44.09 0.24
N ALA A 7 -29.50 -43.80 -0.64
CA ALA A 7 -28.32 -42.98 -0.37
C ALA A 7 -28.74 -41.52 -0.44
N MET A 8 -28.72 -40.83 0.68
CA MET A 8 -28.93 -39.39 0.81
C MET A 8 -27.64 -38.67 0.59
N VAL A 9 -27.48 -38.05 -0.56
CA VAL A 9 -26.33 -37.18 -0.88
C VAL A 9 -26.57 -35.82 -0.26
N LEU A 10 -25.83 -35.49 0.81
CA LEU A 10 -25.76 -34.12 1.33
C LEU A 10 -24.83 -33.30 0.44
N ALA A 11 -25.41 -32.43 -0.34
CA ALA A 11 -24.66 -31.38 -1.01
C ALA A 11 -24.31 -30.30 0.01
N VAL A 12 -23.04 -30.29 0.46
CA VAL A 12 -22.48 -29.20 1.25
C VAL A 12 -22.20 -28.07 0.28
N GLY A 13 -23.08 -27.07 0.26
CA GLY A 13 -22.83 -25.81 -0.44
C GLY A 13 -21.73 -25.05 0.27
N LEU A 14 -20.53 -25.01 -0.31
CA LEU A 14 -19.51 -24.04 0.06
C LEU A 14 -20.01 -22.66 -0.35
N GLY A 15 -20.63 -21.97 0.59
CA GLY A 15 -20.86 -20.53 0.49
C GLY A 15 -19.51 -19.82 0.46
N GLY A 16 -19.02 -19.54 -0.74
CA GLY A 16 -17.89 -18.64 -0.92
C GLY A 16 -18.26 -17.28 -0.35
N CYS A 17 -17.65 -16.88 0.75
CA CYS A 17 -17.61 -15.48 1.15
C CYS A 17 -16.89 -14.73 0.05
N ALA A 18 -17.64 -14.16 -0.88
CA ALA A 18 -17.11 -13.11 -1.74
C ALA A 18 -16.70 -11.97 -0.80
N SER A 19 -15.41 -11.84 -0.57
CA SER A 19 -14.84 -10.66 0.08
C SER A 19 -15.20 -9.48 -0.82
N GLY A 20 -16.26 -8.78 -0.48
CA GLY A 20 -16.65 -7.57 -1.18
C GLY A 20 -15.49 -6.60 -1.08
N SER A 21 -14.82 -6.35 -2.20
CA SER A 21 -13.90 -5.24 -2.30
C SER A 21 -14.70 -3.98 -2.03
N SER A 22 -14.55 -3.39 -0.85
CA SER A 22 -15.16 -2.10 -0.55
C SER A 22 -14.54 -1.06 -1.46
N ALA A 23 -15.28 -0.61 -2.48
CA ALA A 23 -14.89 0.46 -3.40
C ALA A 23 -15.06 1.84 -2.74
N GLY A 24 -14.71 1.99 -1.47
CA GLY A 24 -14.82 3.21 -0.69
C GLY A 24 -13.47 3.85 -0.38
N SER A 25 -13.51 4.89 0.46
CA SER A 25 -12.34 5.54 1.03
C SER A 25 -11.41 4.57 1.77
N CYS A 26 -11.95 3.43 2.22
CA CYS A 26 -11.25 2.35 2.91
C CYS A 26 -10.56 1.34 1.99
N ALA A 27 -10.57 1.55 0.68
CA ALA A 27 -9.87 0.69 -0.25
C ALA A 27 -8.36 0.67 0.05
N VAL A 28 -7.75 -0.51 -0.14
CA VAL A 28 -6.30 -0.68 -0.02
C VAL A 28 -5.60 0.33 -0.93
N LYS A 29 -4.63 1.05 -0.38
CA LYS A 29 -3.82 1.99 -1.14
C LYS A 29 -2.73 1.24 -1.89
N THR A 30 -2.47 1.67 -3.12
CA THR A 30 -1.39 1.13 -3.95
C THR A 30 -0.40 2.22 -4.30
N ILE A 31 0.86 1.86 -4.38
CA ILE A 31 1.92 2.75 -4.86
C ILE A 31 2.12 2.45 -6.34
N ASP A 32 1.90 3.46 -7.18
CA ASP A 32 2.27 3.42 -8.59
C ASP A 32 3.64 4.07 -8.77
N LEU A 33 4.60 3.31 -9.28
CA LEU A 33 5.93 3.82 -9.58
C LEU A 33 5.94 4.48 -10.96
N GLY A 34 6.46 5.71 -11.00
CA GLY A 34 6.87 6.35 -12.24
C GLY A 34 8.32 6.02 -12.59
N ASP A 35 8.88 6.77 -13.55
CA ASP A 35 10.28 6.65 -13.91
C ASP A 35 11.17 6.92 -12.70
N SER A 36 11.83 5.89 -12.24
CA SER A 36 12.62 5.89 -11.01
C SER A 36 14.02 5.33 -11.28
N ALA A 37 15.00 5.88 -10.56
CA ALA A 37 16.38 5.38 -10.55
C ALA A 37 16.63 4.69 -9.21
N LEU A 38 16.21 3.42 -9.09
CA LEU A 38 16.24 2.66 -7.84
C LEU A 38 17.64 2.11 -7.56
N HIS A 39 18.54 3.00 -7.21
CA HIS A 39 19.91 2.69 -6.78
C HIS A 39 20.36 3.68 -5.70
N PRO A 40 21.41 3.39 -4.92
CA PRO A 40 21.94 4.34 -3.95
C PRO A 40 22.27 5.68 -4.60
N GLY A 41 21.78 6.77 -4.01
CA GLY A 41 21.91 8.13 -4.56
C GLY A 41 21.03 8.44 -5.76
N GLY A 42 20.14 7.51 -6.17
CA GLY A 42 19.14 7.76 -7.19
C GLY A 42 17.86 8.38 -6.65
N SER A 43 16.75 8.16 -7.29
CA SER A 43 15.46 8.69 -6.86
C SER A 43 14.30 7.73 -7.15
N VAL A 44 13.26 7.83 -6.34
CA VAL A 44 11.99 7.15 -6.57
C VAL A 44 10.90 8.17 -6.89
N ARG A 45 10.19 7.94 -8.00
CA ARG A 45 8.98 8.70 -8.33
C ARG A 45 7.77 7.82 -8.08
N LEU A 46 6.84 8.33 -7.30
CA LEU A 46 5.64 7.58 -6.92
C LEU A 46 4.37 8.41 -6.99
N HIS A 47 3.26 7.69 -7.02
CA HIS A 47 1.91 8.22 -6.95
C HIS A 47 1.05 7.29 -6.10
N VAL A 48 0.31 7.87 -5.14
CA VAL A 48 -0.65 7.16 -4.30
C VAL A 48 -1.92 7.99 -4.22
N ASP A 49 -3.05 7.40 -4.63
CA ASP A 49 -4.34 8.03 -4.52
C ASP A 49 -4.98 7.87 -3.15
N ARG A 50 -5.89 8.76 -2.81
CA ARG A 50 -6.81 8.65 -1.68
C ARG A 50 -6.12 8.52 -0.33
N MET A 51 -5.12 9.34 -0.10
CA MET A 51 -4.48 9.45 1.21
C MET A 51 -5.36 10.29 2.15
N TRP A 52 -6.40 9.65 2.66
CA TRP A 52 -7.38 10.23 3.59
C TRP A 52 -6.90 10.15 5.03
N GLN A 53 -7.33 11.09 5.87
CA GLN A 53 -7.09 11.04 7.31
C GLN A 53 -7.93 9.97 8.01
N THR A 54 -9.19 9.82 7.57
CA THR A 54 -10.13 8.84 8.11
C THR A 54 -10.86 8.14 6.98
N CYS A 55 -11.27 6.90 7.25
CA CYS A 55 -12.08 6.13 6.34
C CYS A 55 -13.56 6.41 6.62
N GLU A 56 -14.13 7.38 5.90
CA GLU A 56 -15.51 7.82 6.07
C GLU A 56 -16.44 7.21 5.00
N ASP A 57 -17.03 6.07 5.28
CA ASP A 57 -17.99 5.43 4.37
C ASP A 57 -19.42 5.95 4.50
N THR A 58 -19.73 6.80 5.48
CA THR A 58 -21.08 7.19 5.86
C THR A 58 -21.35 8.69 5.83
N GLY A 59 -20.72 9.44 4.94
CA GLY A 59 -21.09 10.82 4.65
C GLY A 59 -20.38 11.91 5.47
N GLY A 60 -19.25 11.59 6.08
CA GLY A 60 -18.35 12.60 6.66
C GLY A 60 -17.65 13.44 5.58
N THR A 61 -17.04 14.54 5.98
CA THR A 61 -16.22 15.36 5.08
C THR A 61 -14.83 14.72 4.96
N PRO A 62 -14.41 14.34 3.76
CA PRO A 62 -13.06 13.79 3.54
C PRO A 62 -11.99 14.82 3.92
N ARG A 63 -10.95 14.36 4.57
CA ARG A 63 -9.75 15.15 4.91
C ARG A 63 -8.51 14.45 4.42
N ALA A 64 -7.53 15.24 4.02
CA ALA A 64 -6.21 14.73 3.67
C ALA A 64 -5.57 14.04 4.89
N ALA A 65 -4.84 12.98 4.65
CA ALA A 65 -4.00 12.37 5.67
C ALA A 65 -2.95 13.38 6.17
N GLU A 66 -2.67 13.36 7.45
CA GLU A 66 -1.68 14.21 8.08
C GLU A 66 -0.42 13.40 8.39
N ASP A 67 0.70 14.10 8.51
CA ASP A 67 2.00 13.49 8.86
C ASP A 67 2.34 12.28 7.98
N VAL A 68 2.30 12.48 6.68
CA VAL A 68 2.62 11.42 5.71
C VAL A 68 4.13 11.30 5.58
N THR A 69 4.63 10.08 5.64
CA THR A 69 6.03 9.75 5.37
C THR A 69 6.16 8.84 4.16
N VAL A 70 7.19 9.07 3.37
CA VAL A 70 7.70 8.12 2.38
C VAL A 70 8.98 7.53 2.93
N SER A 71 9.08 6.21 2.96
CA SER A 71 10.23 5.52 3.52
C SER A 71 10.63 4.31 2.70
N VAL A 72 11.88 3.90 2.85
CA VAL A 72 12.43 2.67 2.29
C VAL A 72 13.04 1.85 3.42
N THR A 73 12.69 0.57 3.48
CA THR A 73 13.26 -0.37 4.44
C THR A 73 14.01 -1.47 3.69
N PRO A 74 15.35 -1.42 3.60
CA PRO A 74 16.13 -2.49 3.01
C PRO A 74 15.99 -3.78 3.79
N ALA A 75 15.94 -4.91 3.10
CA ALA A 75 15.99 -6.23 3.75
C ALA A 75 17.32 -6.44 4.46
N ALA A 76 18.41 -5.95 3.87
CA ALA A 76 19.72 -5.92 4.51
C ALA A 76 19.74 -4.83 5.59
N GLY A 77 19.79 -5.24 6.86
CA GLY A 77 19.81 -4.35 8.02
C GLY A 77 18.44 -3.97 8.58
N GLY A 78 17.36 -4.07 7.83
CA GLY A 78 15.97 -3.89 8.28
C GLY A 78 15.63 -2.51 8.87
N ARG A 79 16.47 -1.50 8.69
CA ARG A 79 16.25 -0.16 9.23
C ARG A 79 15.47 0.69 8.23
N GLU A 80 14.34 1.19 8.67
CA GLU A 80 13.55 2.15 7.90
C GLU A 80 14.29 3.48 7.74
N VAL A 81 14.32 3.98 6.51
CA VAL A 81 14.89 5.28 6.15
C VAL A 81 13.78 6.15 5.56
N VAL A 82 13.44 7.24 6.24
CA VAL A 82 12.47 8.21 5.74
C VAL A 82 13.14 9.08 4.67
N ILE A 83 12.51 9.15 3.50
CA ILE A 83 13.04 9.91 2.34
C ILE A 83 12.17 11.12 1.98
N GLY A 84 11.02 11.29 2.62
CA GLY A 84 10.20 12.47 2.39
C GLY A 84 8.96 12.57 3.28
N HIS A 85 8.42 13.78 3.34
CA HIS A 85 7.18 14.12 4.06
C HIS A 85 6.23 14.87 3.13
N PRO A 86 5.60 14.19 2.15
CA PRO A 86 4.69 14.83 1.23
C PRO A 86 3.37 15.20 1.90
N VAL A 87 2.71 16.20 1.33
CA VAL A 87 1.36 16.60 1.73
C VAL A 87 0.40 16.14 0.64
N PRO A 88 -0.64 15.35 0.96
CA PRO A 88 -1.66 14.98 -0.01
C PRO A 88 -2.33 16.21 -0.62
N ALA A 89 -2.56 16.21 -1.92
CA ALA A 89 -3.07 17.35 -2.67
C ALA A 89 -4.23 16.98 -3.59
N GLY A 90 -5.00 17.99 -3.97
CA GLY A 90 -6.13 17.85 -4.90
C GLY A 90 -7.37 17.21 -4.26
N GLU A 91 -8.40 17.04 -5.04
CA GLU A 91 -9.69 16.48 -4.60
C GLU A 91 -9.61 15.02 -4.20
N SER A 92 -8.67 14.28 -4.76
CA SER A 92 -8.43 12.86 -4.47
C SER A 92 -7.35 12.63 -3.41
N PHE A 93 -6.84 13.68 -2.80
CA PHE A 93 -5.76 13.62 -1.79
C PHE A 93 -4.59 12.75 -2.24
N VAL A 94 -4.03 13.12 -3.36
CA VAL A 94 -2.92 12.41 -4.00
C VAL A 94 -1.61 12.73 -3.30
N VAL A 95 -0.83 11.71 -3.01
CA VAL A 95 0.59 11.83 -2.69
C VAL A 95 1.38 11.49 -3.95
N SER A 96 2.11 12.43 -4.47
CA SER A 96 2.98 12.20 -5.63
C SER A 96 4.24 13.04 -5.55
N GLY A 97 5.30 12.56 -6.15
CA GLY A 97 6.56 13.28 -6.19
C GLY A 97 7.75 12.38 -6.51
N SER A 98 8.91 13.01 -6.56
CA SER A 98 10.20 12.36 -6.67
C SER A 98 10.96 12.55 -5.36
N PHE A 99 11.48 11.47 -4.81
CA PHE A 99 12.19 11.44 -3.52
C PHE A 99 13.57 10.87 -3.72
N ASP A 100 14.59 11.54 -3.20
CA ASP A 100 15.97 11.12 -3.33
C ASP A 100 16.27 9.92 -2.42
N LEU A 101 16.95 8.93 -2.96
CA LEU A 101 17.42 7.77 -2.22
C LEU A 101 18.82 8.08 -1.61
N PRO A 102 19.04 7.70 -0.34
CA PRO A 102 20.36 7.86 0.27
C PRO A 102 21.49 7.18 -0.52
N ALA A 103 22.66 7.81 -0.54
CA ALA A 103 23.81 7.25 -1.25
C ALA A 103 24.40 6.00 -0.57
N ASP A 104 24.07 5.79 0.70
CA ASP A 104 24.49 4.65 1.51
C ASP A 104 23.39 3.56 1.65
N LEU A 105 22.32 3.68 0.86
CA LEU A 105 21.23 2.71 0.88
C LEU A 105 21.75 1.33 0.43
N PRO A 106 21.54 0.25 1.21
CA PRO A 106 21.93 -1.09 0.79
C PRO A 106 21.25 -1.54 -0.49
N VAL A 107 22.01 -2.18 -1.39
CA VAL A 107 21.46 -2.85 -2.58
C VAL A 107 20.75 -4.13 -2.19
N GLY A 108 19.77 -4.52 -2.99
CA GLY A 108 18.97 -5.72 -2.80
C GLY A 108 17.50 -5.43 -2.57
N ASP A 109 16.79 -6.40 -2.04
CA ASP A 109 15.37 -6.29 -1.75
C ASP A 109 15.09 -5.20 -0.69
N ALA A 110 14.02 -4.45 -0.90
CA ALA A 110 13.56 -3.41 0.01
C ALA A 110 12.04 -3.26 -0.07
N VAL A 111 11.45 -2.58 0.91
CA VAL A 111 10.05 -2.19 0.89
C VAL A 111 9.96 -0.67 0.85
N LEU A 112 9.29 -0.15 -0.17
CA LEU A 112 8.89 1.25 -0.26
C LEU A 112 7.54 1.39 0.45
N ALA A 113 7.41 2.35 1.35
CA ALA A 113 6.17 2.59 2.09
C ALA A 113 5.78 4.06 2.07
N VAL A 114 4.47 4.30 2.00
CA VAL A 114 3.85 5.61 2.21
C VAL A 114 2.86 5.44 3.36
N ARG A 115 3.09 6.13 4.48
CA ARG A 115 2.29 5.99 5.70
C ARG A 115 1.83 7.34 6.21
N ALA A 116 0.57 7.38 6.67
CA ALA A 116 0.04 8.49 7.45
C ALA A 116 0.05 8.12 8.94
N HIS A 117 0.45 9.05 9.78
CA HIS A 117 0.60 8.84 11.23
C HIS A 117 -0.49 9.53 12.06
N GLY A 118 -1.39 10.28 11.40
CA GLY A 118 -2.55 10.92 12.03
C GLY A 118 -3.86 10.27 11.63
N GLY A 119 -4.85 10.23 12.51
CA GLY A 119 -6.15 9.63 12.25
C GLY A 119 -6.12 8.10 12.13
N ASP A 120 -6.91 7.56 11.22
CA ASP A 120 -6.84 6.14 10.87
C ASP A 120 -5.52 5.89 10.13
N GLU A 121 -4.72 4.97 10.62
CA GLU A 121 -3.45 4.64 9.98
C GLU A 121 -3.69 4.13 8.56
N THR A 122 -3.34 4.96 7.60
CA THR A 122 -3.41 4.62 6.18
C THR A 122 -2.00 4.38 5.66
N SER A 123 -1.79 3.22 5.05
CA SER A 123 -0.49 2.88 4.49
C SER A 123 -0.60 2.20 3.13
N ALA A 124 0.41 2.38 2.31
CA ALA A 124 0.65 1.63 1.10
C ALA A 124 2.10 1.12 1.13
N GLU A 125 2.30 -0.11 0.70
CA GLU A 125 3.63 -0.73 0.63
C GLU A 125 3.84 -1.38 -0.72
N LEU A 126 5.07 -1.33 -1.20
CA LEU A 126 5.49 -1.93 -2.46
C LEU A 126 6.87 -2.55 -2.30
N PRO A 127 7.03 -3.87 -2.54
CA PRO A 127 8.34 -4.47 -2.68
C PRO A 127 9.09 -3.89 -3.89
N ILE A 128 10.33 -3.50 -3.68
CA ILE A 128 11.23 -2.97 -4.70
C ILE A 128 12.60 -3.64 -4.61
N VAL A 129 13.40 -3.47 -5.64
CA VAL A 129 14.79 -3.92 -5.63
C VAL A 129 15.69 -2.70 -5.86
N ILE A 130 16.61 -2.48 -4.94
CA ILE A 130 17.66 -1.45 -5.08
C ILE A 130 18.80 -2.07 -5.85
N ALA A 131 19.04 -1.57 -7.07
CA ALA A 131 20.11 -2.01 -7.93
C ALA A 131 21.44 -1.35 -7.54
N GLU A 132 22.54 -1.88 -8.07
CA GLU A 132 23.82 -1.18 -7.98
C GLU A 132 23.76 0.14 -8.77
N ALA A 133 24.46 1.15 -8.27
CA ALA A 133 24.60 2.41 -9.00
C ALA A 133 25.39 2.17 -10.31
N PRO A 134 25.00 2.84 -11.42
CA PRO A 134 25.69 2.70 -12.70
C PRO A 134 27.12 3.24 -12.67
#